data_1c75c06247926104eeffc4cf9f0d1b54
#
_entry.id   1c75c06247926104eeffc4cf9f0d1b54
#
_cell.length_a   1.000
_cell.length_b   1.000
_cell.length_c   1.000
_cell.angle_alpha   90.00
_cell.angle_beta   90.00
_cell.angle_gamma   90.00
#
_symmetry.space_group_name_H-M   'P 1'
#
loop_
_entity.id
_entity.type
_entity.pdbx_description
1 polymer ?
#
loop_
_entity_poly.entity_id
_entity_poly.type
_entity_poly.pdbx_seq_one_letter_code
_entity_poly.pdbx_strand_id
1 'polypeptide(L)'
;MVMPRGERADDDRYAISEDQPQINVVPESASMSGSGEDFTVRARRVSADIFTQSVSVRGRTQADRLVDVRAETAGRIIGTPVAEGERVRQGDTLCELAMDTRQSDLQEALSRVEQTRREYEGAQDLQRRDLESSVSVSQRKAAYDSAVAAAARAELAVERTKIKAPFDGIMESRRVEVGGYMDMGGVCATLMDDRPMLLVAQVPELDVGKLELGSQVTGRLVTGERVQGTLTYIARAADNMSRSYRIEVALNLQDDQLIRQGVSTEIQIAANESRAHLVPPSSLTMDDQGMVGVKTLNSDNVVEFHHVEIVGESTDMANPGFWVAGLPDQITLITLGQELVFAGQQVNANFDWAQQ
;
A
#
# COMPACT_ATOMS: atom_id res chain seq x y z
N MET A 1 -8.26 34.08 -56.51
CA MET A 1 -9.60 34.17 -57.10
C MET A 1 -10.50 34.66 -55.96
N VAL A 2 -10.77 35.96 -56.03
CA VAL A 2 -11.54 36.77 -55.08
C VAL A 2 -13.00 36.76 -55.57
N MET A 3 -13.96 36.59 -54.65
CA MET A 3 -15.33 37.06 -54.85
C MET A 3 -16.15 37.00 -53.57
N PRO A 4 -17.21 37.75 -53.36
CA PRO A 4 -17.20 38.93 -52.52
C PRO A 4 -18.27 38.88 -51.40
N ARG A 5 -18.21 39.93 -50.55
CA ARG A 5 -19.24 40.36 -49.60
C ARG A 5 -20.63 40.47 -50.18
N GLY A 6 -21.64 40.00 -49.45
CA GLY A 6 -23.05 40.36 -49.62
C GLY A 6 -23.54 41.03 -48.34
N GLU A 7 -23.88 42.30 -48.46
CA GLU A 7 -24.50 43.24 -47.54
C GLU A 7 -26.04 43.12 -47.58
N ARG A 8 -26.70 43.53 -46.45
CA ARG A 8 -28.10 43.96 -46.25
C ARG A 8 -29.08 42.85 -45.83
N ALA A 9 -29.85 43.01 -44.76
CA ALA A 9 -30.87 44.09 -44.64
C ALA A 9 -31.21 44.33 -43.17
N ASP A 10 -31.39 45.61 -42.83
CA ASP A 10 -32.15 46.15 -41.72
C ASP A 10 -33.54 45.53 -41.66
N ASP A 11 -34.01 45.19 -40.46
CA ASP A 11 -35.43 45.27 -40.15
C ASP A 11 -35.57 45.66 -38.65
N ASP A 12 -35.75 46.97 -38.47
CA ASP A 12 -36.34 47.59 -37.31
C ASP A 12 -37.73 47.00 -37.07
N ARG A 13 -37.95 46.39 -35.89
CA ARG A 13 -39.26 46.32 -35.21
C ARG A 13 -39.15 45.53 -33.89
N TYR A 14 -38.73 46.19 -32.83
CA TYR A 14 -39.28 45.95 -31.52
C TYR A 14 -39.19 47.23 -30.69
N ALA A 15 -40.26 48.04 -30.86
CA ALA A 15 -40.56 49.08 -29.88
C ALA A 15 -41.01 48.40 -28.61
N ILE A 16 -40.16 48.44 -27.56
CA ILE A 16 -40.53 48.03 -26.21
C ILE A 16 -41.36 49.18 -25.63
N SER A 17 -42.62 48.93 -25.42
CA SER A 17 -43.49 49.82 -24.65
C SER A 17 -43.01 49.87 -23.20
N GLU A 18 -42.67 51.07 -22.73
CA GLU A 18 -42.49 51.37 -21.31
C GLU A 18 -43.85 51.26 -20.58
N ASP A 19 -44.11 50.05 -20.07
CA ASP A 19 -45.10 49.84 -19.02
C ASP A 19 -44.42 49.01 -17.94
N GLN A 20 -43.68 49.69 -17.04
CA GLN A 20 -43.11 49.11 -15.85
C GLN A 20 -44.22 48.97 -14.81
N PRO A 21 -44.54 47.76 -14.34
CA PRO A 21 -45.37 47.63 -13.15
C PRO A 21 -44.53 48.14 -11.96
N GLN A 22 -45.09 49.13 -11.30
CA GLN A 22 -44.53 49.66 -10.02
C GLN A 22 -44.44 48.52 -9.03
N ILE A 23 -43.22 48.11 -8.70
CA ILE A 23 -42.94 47.21 -7.61
C ILE A 23 -43.24 47.99 -6.34
N ASN A 24 -44.34 47.65 -5.70
CA ASN A 24 -44.66 48.11 -4.35
C ASN A 24 -43.56 47.65 -3.41
N VAL A 25 -42.69 48.56 -3.04
CA VAL A 25 -41.73 48.35 -1.94
C VAL A 25 -42.54 48.18 -0.66
N VAL A 26 -42.64 46.96 -0.19
CA VAL A 26 -43.18 46.64 1.13
C VAL A 26 -42.30 47.32 2.16
N PRO A 27 -42.78 48.11 3.09
CA PRO A 27 -41.95 48.78 4.08
C PRO A 27 -41.28 47.75 4.96
N GLU A 28 -39.96 47.85 5.02
CA GLU A 28 -39.09 47.19 5.99
C GLU A 28 -39.45 47.73 7.37
N SER A 29 -40.05 46.89 8.18
CA SER A 29 -40.26 46.92 9.64
C SER A 29 -41.65 46.39 10.00
N ALA A 30 -41.91 45.13 9.73
CA ALA A 30 -42.80 44.38 10.56
C ALA A 30 -41.96 43.64 11.59
N SER A 31 -41.80 44.25 12.77
CA SER A 31 -41.42 43.52 13.98
C SER A 31 -42.56 42.48 14.21
N MET A 32 -42.31 41.26 13.76
CA MET A 32 -43.13 40.12 14.12
C MET A 32 -42.91 39.79 15.58
N SER A 33 -43.57 40.51 16.47
CA SER A 33 -43.95 39.96 17.78
C SER A 33 -45.05 38.94 17.53
N GLY A 34 -44.69 37.80 16.96
CA GLY A 34 -45.53 36.62 16.87
C GLY A 34 -45.63 36.01 18.25
N SER A 35 -46.80 36.08 18.85
CA SER A 35 -47.22 35.24 19.98
C SER A 35 -46.77 33.80 19.69
N GLY A 36 -45.95 33.20 20.60
CA GLY A 36 -45.34 31.92 20.43
C GLY A 36 -46.36 30.82 20.11
N GLU A 37 -46.38 30.39 18.86
CA GLU A 37 -46.78 29.04 18.55
C GLU A 37 -45.66 28.16 19.08
N ASP A 38 -45.96 27.33 20.08
CA ASP A 38 -45.02 26.34 20.65
C ASP A 38 -44.70 25.30 19.60
N PHE A 39 -43.68 25.58 18.77
CA PHE A 39 -43.21 24.61 17.79
C PHE A 39 -42.70 23.38 18.53
N THR A 40 -43.24 22.22 18.20
CA THR A 40 -42.79 20.93 18.75
C THR A 40 -41.89 20.25 17.75
N VAL A 41 -40.67 19.95 18.17
CA VAL A 41 -39.67 19.23 17.37
C VAL A 41 -39.39 17.86 17.98
N ARG A 42 -39.04 16.89 17.14
CA ARG A 42 -38.49 15.61 17.64
C ARG A 42 -36.99 15.75 17.87
N ALA A 43 -36.56 15.37 19.04
CA ALA A 43 -35.17 15.43 19.44
C ALA A 43 -34.69 14.08 19.98
N ARG A 44 -33.41 13.82 19.77
CA ARG A 44 -32.72 12.63 20.26
C ARG A 44 -31.39 13.04 20.88
N ARG A 45 -31.07 12.45 22.03
CA ARG A 45 -29.71 12.59 22.59
C ARG A 45 -28.74 11.69 21.86
N VAL A 46 -27.65 12.24 21.39
CA VAL A 46 -26.58 11.53 20.64
C VAL A 46 -25.24 11.86 21.31
N SER A 47 -24.45 10.84 21.53
CA SER A 47 -23.07 10.96 22.02
C SER A 47 -22.09 10.75 20.88
N ALA A 48 -20.91 11.37 20.98
CA ALA A 48 -19.82 11.10 20.08
C ALA A 48 -19.25 9.70 20.33
N ASP A 49 -19.01 8.97 19.24
CA ASP A 49 -18.28 7.72 19.23
C ASP A 49 -16.96 7.89 18.47
N ILE A 50 -16.03 6.94 18.67
CA ILE A 50 -14.81 6.89 17.88
C ILE A 50 -15.17 6.35 16.50
N PHE A 51 -15.03 7.20 15.49
CA PHE A 51 -15.17 6.83 14.09
C PHE A 51 -13.80 6.70 13.46
N THR A 52 -13.49 5.51 12.93
CA THR A 52 -12.27 5.27 12.16
C THR A 52 -12.59 5.47 10.69
N GLN A 53 -12.03 6.53 10.11
CA GLN A 53 -12.09 6.72 8.67
C GLN A 53 -11.34 5.58 7.98
N SER A 54 -11.83 5.14 6.84
CA SER A 54 -11.13 4.16 6.01
C SER A 54 -10.89 4.71 4.61
N VAL A 55 -9.70 4.48 4.11
CA VAL A 55 -9.35 4.73 2.71
C VAL A 55 -9.53 3.43 1.95
N SER A 56 -10.41 3.44 0.94
CA SER A 56 -10.67 2.29 0.08
C SER A 56 -9.95 2.44 -1.25
N VAL A 57 -9.10 1.48 -1.59
CA VAL A 57 -8.35 1.47 -2.85
C VAL A 57 -8.34 0.07 -3.47
N ARG A 58 -8.11 0.01 -4.78
CA ARG A 58 -7.90 -1.25 -5.49
C ARG A 58 -6.41 -1.52 -5.63
N GLY A 59 -6.04 -2.77 -5.41
CA GLY A 59 -4.68 -3.24 -5.51
C GLY A 59 -4.60 -4.68 -6.01
N ARG A 60 -3.45 -5.26 -5.81
CA ARG A 60 -3.19 -6.67 -6.14
C ARG A 60 -2.22 -7.28 -5.15
N THR A 61 -2.25 -8.59 -5.06
CA THR A 61 -1.24 -9.36 -4.34
C THR A 61 0.08 -9.35 -5.12
N GLN A 62 1.19 -9.27 -4.40
CA GLN A 62 2.53 -9.31 -4.96
C GLN A 62 3.45 -10.05 -3.99
N ALA A 63 4.32 -10.91 -4.51
CA ALA A 63 5.40 -11.48 -3.72
C ALA A 63 6.38 -10.40 -3.25
N ASP A 64 7.00 -10.59 -2.09
CA ASP A 64 8.01 -9.66 -1.59
C ASP A 64 9.17 -9.53 -2.58
N ARG A 65 9.65 -10.67 -3.08
CA ARG A 65 10.74 -10.73 -4.06
C ARG A 65 10.45 -11.75 -5.15
N LEU A 66 10.80 -11.37 -6.37
CA LEU A 66 10.83 -12.26 -7.52
C LEU A 66 12.20 -12.10 -8.19
N VAL A 67 13.05 -13.13 -8.13
CA VAL A 67 14.44 -13.06 -8.55
C VAL A 67 14.77 -14.13 -9.56
N ASP A 68 15.34 -13.70 -10.69
CA ASP A 68 15.95 -14.60 -11.64
C ASP A 68 17.30 -15.07 -11.11
N VAL A 69 17.43 -16.34 -10.75
CA VAL A 69 18.67 -16.96 -10.30
C VAL A 69 19.51 -17.32 -11.53
N ARG A 70 20.69 -16.72 -11.63
CA ARG A 70 21.54 -16.79 -12.82
C ARG A 70 22.81 -17.58 -12.58
N ALA A 71 23.29 -18.22 -13.65
CA ALA A 71 24.55 -18.93 -13.63
C ALA A 71 25.74 -17.94 -13.55
N GLU A 72 26.69 -18.22 -12.65
CA GLU A 72 27.95 -17.48 -12.53
C GLU A 72 29.03 -18.04 -13.46
N THR A 73 28.84 -19.23 -14.03
CA THR A 73 29.74 -19.89 -14.97
C THR A 73 28.96 -20.59 -16.07
N ALA A 74 29.58 -20.75 -17.23
CA ALA A 74 28.97 -21.49 -18.34
C ALA A 74 29.20 -23.00 -18.20
N GLY A 75 28.25 -23.78 -18.73
CA GLY A 75 28.36 -25.23 -18.77
C GLY A 75 27.11 -25.92 -19.27
N ARG A 76 27.22 -27.22 -19.50
CA ARG A 76 26.06 -28.06 -19.84
C ARG A 76 25.30 -28.43 -18.58
N ILE A 77 23.99 -28.35 -18.64
CA ILE A 77 23.10 -28.71 -17.54
C ILE A 77 23.01 -30.22 -17.42
N ILE A 78 23.33 -30.75 -16.24
CA ILE A 78 23.28 -32.17 -15.91
C ILE A 78 22.19 -32.54 -14.94
N GLY A 79 21.63 -31.56 -14.22
CA GLY A 79 20.59 -31.79 -13.25
C GLY A 79 19.76 -30.53 -12.98
N THR A 80 18.47 -30.79 -12.70
CA THR A 80 17.50 -29.78 -12.23
C THR A 80 16.67 -30.45 -11.14
N PRO A 81 17.23 -30.56 -9.91
CA PRO A 81 16.67 -31.42 -8.86
C PRO A 81 15.34 -30.92 -8.29
N VAL A 82 15.00 -29.64 -8.49
CA VAL A 82 13.78 -29.00 -7.97
C VAL A 82 12.76 -28.88 -9.09
N ALA A 83 11.48 -29.18 -8.79
CA ALA A 83 10.36 -29.02 -9.73
C ALA A 83 9.76 -27.60 -9.65
N GLU A 84 9.09 -27.17 -10.75
CA GLU A 84 8.30 -25.94 -10.74
C GLU A 84 7.15 -26.03 -9.72
N GLY A 85 6.93 -24.96 -8.94
CA GLY A 85 5.97 -24.92 -7.84
C GLY A 85 6.49 -25.53 -6.52
N GLU A 86 7.67 -26.12 -6.50
CA GLU A 86 8.26 -26.69 -5.29
C GLU A 86 8.87 -25.61 -4.39
N ARG A 87 8.71 -25.79 -3.06
CA ARG A 87 9.32 -24.92 -2.06
C ARG A 87 10.77 -25.31 -1.81
N VAL A 88 11.65 -24.36 -1.85
CA VAL A 88 13.10 -24.51 -1.62
C VAL A 88 13.55 -23.68 -0.43
N ARG A 89 14.66 -24.10 0.16
CA ARG A 89 15.38 -23.36 1.20
C ARG A 89 16.61 -22.68 0.61
N GLN A 90 17.06 -21.66 1.28
CA GLN A 90 18.34 -21.02 0.96
C GLN A 90 19.48 -22.07 0.91
N GLY A 91 20.24 -22.06 -0.18
CA GLY A 91 21.33 -23.01 -0.40
C GLY A 91 20.97 -24.27 -1.17
N ASP A 92 19.67 -24.58 -1.35
CA ASP A 92 19.23 -25.72 -2.17
C ASP A 92 19.68 -25.53 -3.61
N THR A 93 20.10 -26.64 -4.25
CA THR A 93 20.57 -26.62 -5.65
C THR A 93 19.38 -26.60 -6.60
N LEU A 94 19.26 -25.52 -7.37
CA LEU A 94 18.21 -25.35 -8.39
C LEU A 94 18.59 -25.96 -9.74
N CYS A 95 19.85 -25.72 -10.17
CA CYS A 95 20.42 -26.32 -11.37
C CYS A 95 21.86 -26.77 -11.11
N GLU A 96 22.26 -27.83 -11.80
CA GLU A 96 23.63 -28.35 -11.73
C GLU A 96 24.26 -28.38 -13.12
N LEU A 97 25.43 -27.76 -13.21
CA LEU A 97 26.25 -27.73 -14.43
C LEU A 97 27.31 -28.85 -14.41
N ALA A 98 27.69 -29.32 -15.57
CA ALA A 98 28.77 -30.27 -15.68
C ALA A 98 30.09 -29.69 -15.14
N MET A 99 30.79 -30.47 -14.32
CA MET A 99 32.05 -30.04 -13.71
C MET A 99 33.19 -29.99 -14.75
N ASP A 100 33.09 -30.78 -15.82
CA ASP A 100 34.16 -30.93 -16.85
C ASP A 100 35.53 -31.11 -16.20
N THR A 101 36.53 -30.27 -16.54
CA THR A 101 37.88 -30.31 -15.97
C THR A 101 37.99 -29.71 -14.56
N ARG A 102 37.00 -28.95 -14.08
CA ARG A 102 37.08 -28.16 -12.84
C ARG A 102 37.40 -28.98 -11.60
N GLN A 103 36.89 -30.22 -11.54
CA GLN A 103 37.20 -31.14 -10.45
C GLN A 103 38.70 -31.55 -10.48
N SER A 104 39.26 -31.81 -11.67
CA SER A 104 40.67 -32.18 -11.85
C SER A 104 41.57 -30.98 -11.53
N ASP A 105 41.17 -29.79 -11.99
CA ASP A 105 41.89 -28.53 -11.73
C ASP A 105 41.98 -28.23 -10.23
N LEU A 106 40.89 -28.48 -9.48
CA LEU A 106 40.85 -28.36 -8.02
C LEU A 106 41.83 -29.35 -7.38
N GLN A 107 41.77 -30.62 -7.79
CA GLN A 107 42.67 -31.65 -7.24
C GLN A 107 44.15 -31.34 -7.49
N GLU A 108 44.51 -30.83 -8.68
CA GLU A 108 45.85 -30.35 -8.99
C GLU A 108 46.26 -29.19 -8.07
N ALA A 109 45.38 -28.18 -7.94
CA ALA A 109 45.63 -27.02 -7.08
C ALA A 109 45.85 -27.43 -5.60
N LEU A 110 45.02 -28.33 -5.06
CA LEU A 110 45.19 -28.86 -3.70
C LEU A 110 46.51 -29.63 -3.52
N SER A 111 46.91 -30.42 -4.54
CA SER A 111 48.20 -31.11 -4.51
C SER A 111 49.38 -30.14 -4.50
N ARG A 112 49.22 -29.00 -5.21
CA ARG A 112 50.24 -27.93 -5.21
C ARG A 112 50.36 -27.21 -3.88
N VAL A 113 49.22 -26.98 -3.20
CA VAL A 113 49.19 -26.42 -1.84
C VAL A 113 49.97 -27.34 -0.91
N GLU A 114 49.70 -28.63 -0.93
CA GLU A 114 50.38 -29.59 -0.06
C GLU A 114 51.89 -29.67 -0.31
N GLN A 115 52.31 -29.63 -1.59
CA GLN A 115 53.72 -29.58 -1.97
C GLN A 115 54.39 -28.32 -1.41
N THR A 116 53.85 -27.14 -1.71
CA THR A 116 54.47 -25.86 -1.31
C THR A 116 54.44 -25.65 0.19
N ARG A 117 53.43 -26.19 0.86
CA ARG A 117 53.37 -26.21 2.33
C ARG A 117 54.56 -26.95 2.92
N ARG A 118 54.85 -28.17 2.46
CA ARG A 118 55.96 -28.96 2.93
C ARG A 118 57.31 -28.29 2.64
N GLU A 119 57.48 -27.67 1.45
CA GLU A 119 58.65 -26.90 1.12
C GLU A 119 58.87 -25.72 2.08
N TYR A 120 57.79 -25.00 2.40
CA TYR A 120 57.84 -23.86 3.32
C TYR A 120 58.17 -24.31 4.74
N GLU A 121 57.48 -25.33 5.26
CA GLU A 121 57.77 -25.92 6.60
C GLU A 121 59.21 -26.44 6.71
N GLY A 122 59.70 -27.12 5.68
CA GLY A 122 61.09 -27.57 5.62
C GLY A 122 62.10 -26.42 5.64
N ALA A 123 61.84 -25.35 4.88
CA ALA A 123 62.70 -24.15 4.88
C ALA A 123 62.69 -23.46 6.25
N GLN A 124 61.52 -23.38 6.95
CA GLN A 124 61.48 -22.89 8.33
C GLN A 124 62.30 -23.72 9.32
N ASP A 125 62.25 -25.06 9.21
CA ASP A 125 63.01 -25.95 10.08
C ASP A 125 64.51 -25.78 9.84
N LEU A 126 64.94 -25.63 8.59
CA LEU A 126 66.34 -25.36 8.25
C LEU A 126 66.78 -23.98 8.76
N GLN A 127 65.96 -22.96 8.65
CA GLN A 127 66.23 -21.61 9.17
C GLN A 127 66.46 -21.64 10.71
N ARG A 128 65.62 -22.37 11.43
CA ARG A 128 65.77 -22.53 12.89
C ARG A 128 67.10 -23.17 13.31
N ARG A 129 67.75 -23.86 12.38
CA ARG A 129 69.09 -24.50 12.54
C ARG A 129 70.20 -23.67 11.89
N ASP A 130 69.93 -22.41 11.45
CA ASP A 130 70.83 -21.50 10.76
C ASP A 130 71.39 -22.07 9.41
N LEU A 131 70.65 -22.99 8.76
CA LEU A 131 71.02 -23.65 7.50
C LEU A 131 70.30 -23.07 6.30
N GLU A 132 69.40 -22.14 6.50
CA GLU A 132 68.61 -21.49 5.42
C GLU A 132 68.45 -19.99 5.68
N SER A 133 68.39 -19.15 4.60
CA SER A 133 68.25 -17.71 4.73
C SER A 133 66.80 -17.29 4.96
N SER A 134 66.57 -16.17 5.64
CA SER A 134 65.22 -15.57 5.79
C SER A 134 64.59 -15.20 4.45
N VAL A 135 65.38 -14.86 3.46
CA VAL A 135 64.91 -14.55 2.08
C VAL A 135 64.35 -15.81 1.41
N SER A 136 65.02 -16.97 1.55
CA SER A 136 64.52 -18.23 0.99
C SER A 136 63.24 -18.68 1.65
N VAL A 137 63.12 -18.57 2.97
CA VAL A 137 61.88 -18.85 3.71
C VAL A 137 60.75 -17.94 3.23
N SER A 138 61.03 -16.65 3.01
CA SER A 138 60.03 -15.71 2.49
C SER A 138 59.59 -16.07 1.08
N GLN A 139 60.50 -16.54 0.21
CA GLN A 139 60.17 -17.00 -1.13
C GLN A 139 59.27 -18.26 -1.11
N ARG A 140 59.59 -19.26 -0.22
CA ARG A 140 58.77 -20.47 -0.07
C ARG A 140 57.38 -20.11 0.49
N LYS A 141 57.32 -19.16 1.43
CA LYS A 141 56.07 -18.66 1.91
C LYS A 141 55.19 -18.03 0.82
N ALA A 142 55.78 -17.17 -0.01
CA ALA A 142 55.09 -16.56 -1.12
C ALA A 142 54.56 -17.60 -2.14
N ALA A 143 55.35 -18.66 -2.41
CA ALA A 143 54.91 -19.77 -3.25
C ALA A 143 53.75 -20.56 -2.66
N TYR A 144 53.76 -20.81 -1.34
CA TYR A 144 52.65 -21.44 -0.63
C TYR A 144 51.40 -20.58 -0.65
N ASP A 145 51.50 -19.29 -0.30
CA ASP A 145 50.38 -18.35 -0.31
C ASP A 145 49.74 -18.26 -1.72
N SER A 146 50.56 -18.27 -2.76
CA SER A 146 50.11 -18.30 -4.18
C SER A 146 49.36 -19.59 -4.52
N ALA A 147 49.85 -20.76 -4.05
CA ALA A 147 49.18 -22.04 -4.26
C ALA A 147 47.83 -22.10 -3.53
N VAL A 148 47.74 -21.59 -2.30
CA VAL A 148 46.48 -21.47 -1.54
C VAL A 148 45.48 -20.61 -2.31
N ALA A 149 45.90 -19.47 -2.83
CA ALA A 149 45.03 -18.61 -3.61
C ALA A 149 44.55 -19.28 -4.93
N ALA A 150 45.39 -20.11 -5.55
CA ALA A 150 45.01 -20.89 -6.74
C ALA A 150 43.96 -21.97 -6.40
N ALA A 151 44.14 -22.69 -5.28
CA ALA A 151 43.21 -23.70 -4.83
C ALA A 151 41.84 -23.08 -4.51
N ALA A 152 41.80 -21.93 -3.83
CA ALA A 152 40.54 -21.23 -3.53
C ALA A 152 39.82 -20.80 -4.82
N ARG A 153 40.52 -20.37 -5.87
CA ARG A 153 39.87 -20.07 -7.16
C ARG A 153 39.31 -21.32 -7.84
N ALA A 154 40.01 -22.45 -7.78
CA ALA A 154 39.55 -23.72 -8.36
C ALA A 154 38.32 -24.26 -7.57
N GLU A 155 38.32 -24.14 -6.23
CA GLU A 155 37.19 -24.52 -5.38
C GLU A 155 35.93 -23.69 -5.72
N LEU A 156 36.10 -22.36 -5.85
CA LEU A 156 34.98 -21.47 -6.25
C LEU A 156 34.46 -21.82 -7.65
N ALA A 157 35.35 -22.23 -8.59
CA ALA A 157 34.93 -22.65 -9.92
C ALA A 157 34.09 -23.94 -9.90
N VAL A 158 34.37 -24.86 -8.99
CA VAL A 158 33.54 -26.04 -8.73
C VAL A 158 32.24 -25.67 -8.05
N GLU A 159 32.30 -24.82 -7.02
CA GLU A 159 31.08 -24.38 -6.30
C GLU A 159 30.08 -23.72 -7.25
N ARG A 160 30.52 -22.86 -8.16
CA ARG A 160 29.68 -22.17 -9.15
C ARG A 160 29.01 -23.09 -10.17
N THR A 161 29.36 -24.38 -10.24
CA THR A 161 28.60 -25.35 -11.05
C THR A 161 27.24 -25.69 -10.43
N LYS A 162 27.05 -25.44 -9.14
CA LYS A 162 25.78 -25.65 -8.42
C LYS A 162 25.13 -24.29 -8.23
N ILE A 163 24.08 -24.04 -9.01
CA ILE A 163 23.30 -22.82 -8.90
C ILE A 163 22.31 -23.02 -7.77
N LYS A 164 22.49 -22.25 -6.67
CA LYS A 164 21.75 -22.40 -5.43
C LYS A 164 20.69 -21.33 -5.23
N ALA A 165 19.65 -21.64 -4.46
CA ALA A 165 18.63 -20.69 -4.04
C ALA A 165 19.25 -19.62 -3.12
N PRO A 166 19.09 -18.31 -3.41
CA PRO A 166 19.62 -17.22 -2.59
C PRO A 166 18.82 -16.97 -1.31
N PHE A 167 17.57 -17.44 -1.23
CA PHE A 167 16.64 -17.32 -0.09
C PHE A 167 15.60 -18.45 -0.13
N ASP A 168 14.84 -18.59 0.95
CA ASP A 168 13.71 -19.51 1.05
C ASP A 168 12.55 -19.01 0.17
N GLY A 169 11.93 -19.90 -0.63
CA GLY A 169 10.86 -19.48 -1.53
C GLY A 169 10.26 -20.62 -2.34
N ILE A 170 9.56 -20.27 -3.40
CA ILE A 170 8.97 -21.18 -4.35
C ILE A 170 9.65 -21.03 -5.71
N MET A 171 10.02 -22.13 -6.35
CA MET A 171 10.47 -22.11 -7.73
C MET A 171 9.27 -21.85 -8.65
N GLU A 172 9.16 -20.60 -9.14
CA GLU A 172 8.03 -20.20 -9.99
C GLU A 172 8.15 -20.76 -11.40
N SER A 173 9.36 -20.69 -11.97
CA SER A 173 9.61 -21.23 -13.31
C SER A 173 11.06 -21.63 -13.49
N ARG A 174 11.28 -22.64 -14.32
CA ARG A 174 12.59 -23.09 -14.80
C ARG A 174 12.77 -22.69 -16.27
N ARG A 175 13.92 -22.11 -16.57
CA ARG A 175 14.22 -21.63 -17.93
C ARG A 175 15.09 -22.56 -18.72
N VAL A 176 15.46 -23.70 -18.15
CA VAL A 176 16.49 -24.60 -18.69
C VAL A 176 16.08 -26.06 -18.52
N GLU A 177 16.62 -26.90 -19.40
CA GLU A 177 16.40 -28.34 -19.37
C GLU A 177 17.72 -29.12 -19.31
N VAL A 178 17.70 -30.31 -18.73
CA VAL A 178 18.85 -31.22 -18.67
C VAL A 178 19.34 -31.53 -20.10
N GLY A 179 20.63 -31.41 -20.31
CA GLY A 179 21.25 -31.55 -21.62
C GLY A 179 21.47 -30.24 -22.38
N GLY A 180 20.75 -29.17 -21.98
CA GLY A 180 20.94 -27.83 -22.52
C GLY A 180 22.30 -27.23 -22.12
N TYR A 181 22.74 -26.20 -22.83
CA TYR A 181 23.92 -25.42 -22.49
C TYR A 181 23.51 -24.05 -21.97
N MET A 182 24.12 -23.63 -20.87
CA MET A 182 23.90 -22.32 -20.25
C MET A 182 25.14 -21.49 -20.28
N ASP A 183 25.01 -20.27 -20.73
CA ASP A 183 26.08 -19.26 -20.68
C ASP A 183 26.14 -18.58 -19.30
N MET A 184 27.27 -17.95 -19.01
CA MET A 184 27.40 -17.10 -17.82
C MET A 184 26.35 -15.96 -17.86
N GLY A 185 25.62 -15.76 -16.76
CA GLY A 185 24.50 -14.83 -16.69
C GLY A 185 23.15 -15.39 -17.17
N GLY A 186 23.13 -16.60 -17.74
CA GLY A 186 21.90 -17.29 -18.13
C GLY A 186 20.99 -17.55 -16.93
N VAL A 187 19.66 -17.44 -17.11
CA VAL A 187 18.67 -17.69 -16.05
C VAL A 187 18.44 -19.19 -15.92
N CYS A 188 18.71 -19.74 -14.75
CA CYS A 188 18.38 -21.11 -14.38
C CYS A 188 16.89 -21.23 -14.01
N ALA A 189 16.46 -20.45 -13.04
CA ALA A 189 15.12 -20.48 -12.50
C ALA A 189 14.73 -19.09 -11.99
N THR A 190 13.42 -18.84 -11.94
CA THR A 190 12.84 -17.67 -11.23
C THR A 190 12.33 -18.14 -9.87
N LEU A 191 12.85 -17.53 -8.81
CA LEU A 191 12.50 -17.83 -7.43
C LEU A 191 11.62 -16.73 -6.86
N MET A 192 10.53 -17.10 -6.24
CA MET A 192 9.54 -16.21 -5.63
C MET A 192 9.58 -16.35 -4.11
N ASP A 193 9.72 -15.21 -3.41
CA ASP A 193 9.54 -15.14 -1.96
C ASP A 193 8.09 -14.74 -1.67
N ASP A 194 7.31 -15.68 -1.19
CA ASP A 194 5.90 -15.53 -0.88
C ASP A 194 5.62 -15.20 0.60
N ARG A 195 6.68 -14.98 1.40
CA ARG A 195 6.58 -14.72 2.84
C ARG A 195 7.46 -13.54 3.28
N PRO A 196 6.85 -12.37 3.52
CA PRO A 196 5.41 -12.09 3.44
C PRO A 196 4.90 -11.89 2.00
N MET A 197 3.66 -12.32 1.74
CA MET A 197 2.94 -11.84 0.57
C MET A 197 2.48 -10.40 0.83
N LEU A 198 2.58 -9.54 -0.15
CA LEU A 198 2.21 -8.13 -0.06
C LEU A 198 0.89 -7.85 -0.78
N LEU A 199 0.12 -6.86 -0.30
CA LEU A 199 -0.83 -6.14 -1.12
C LEU A 199 -0.20 -4.84 -1.58
N VAL A 200 -0.23 -4.61 -2.87
CA VAL A 200 0.30 -3.38 -3.48
C VAL A 200 -0.83 -2.61 -4.12
N ALA A 201 -0.95 -1.34 -3.79
CA ALA A 201 -1.96 -0.45 -4.33
C ALA A 201 -1.41 0.94 -4.62
N GLN A 202 -2.21 1.72 -5.34
CA GLN A 202 -1.96 3.13 -5.60
C GLN A 202 -3.02 3.96 -4.87
N VAL A 203 -2.59 4.87 -4.01
CA VAL A 203 -3.47 5.75 -3.23
C VAL A 203 -3.42 7.15 -3.82
N PRO A 204 -4.57 7.79 -4.09
CA PRO A 204 -4.63 9.17 -4.58
C PRO A 204 -3.95 10.17 -3.62
N GLU A 205 -3.46 11.27 -4.16
CA GLU A 205 -2.79 12.34 -3.40
C GLU A 205 -3.67 12.89 -2.26
N LEU A 206 -4.97 12.99 -2.47
CA LEU A 206 -5.92 13.49 -1.47
C LEU A 206 -6.07 12.57 -0.25
N ASP A 207 -5.75 11.29 -0.39
CA ASP A 207 -5.97 10.29 0.65
C ASP A 207 -4.68 9.81 1.31
N VAL A 208 -3.52 9.98 0.66
CA VAL A 208 -2.25 9.49 1.21
C VAL A 208 -1.88 10.16 2.53
N GLY A 209 -2.23 11.44 2.70
CA GLY A 209 -1.99 12.19 3.94
C GLY A 209 -2.79 11.70 5.16
N LYS A 210 -3.81 10.86 4.94
CA LYS A 210 -4.63 10.25 6.00
C LYS A 210 -4.06 8.93 6.51
N LEU A 211 -3.05 8.38 5.82
CA LEU A 211 -2.49 7.06 6.11
C LEU A 211 -1.27 7.16 7.00
N GLU A 212 -1.16 6.24 7.96
CA GLU A 212 -0.01 6.09 8.84
C GLU A 212 0.62 4.71 8.69
N LEU A 213 1.95 4.64 8.76
CA LEU A 213 2.65 3.35 8.78
C LEU A 213 2.24 2.57 10.04
N GLY A 214 1.97 1.28 9.86
CA GLY A 214 1.47 0.43 10.95
C GLY A 214 -0.05 0.32 11.01
N SER A 215 -0.80 1.10 10.20
CA SER A 215 -2.26 0.99 10.10
C SER A 215 -2.69 -0.42 9.75
N GLN A 216 -3.79 -0.86 10.39
CA GLN A 216 -4.43 -2.14 10.07
C GLN A 216 -5.14 -2.04 8.72
N VAL A 217 -4.98 -3.09 7.95
CA VAL A 217 -5.53 -3.17 6.59
C VAL A 217 -6.33 -4.45 6.45
N THR A 218 -7.52 -4.32 5.87
CA THR A 218 -8.33 -5.45 5.45
C THR A 218 -8.41 -5.48 3.93
N GLY A 219 -8.19 -6.66 3.34
CA GLY A 219 -8.28 -6.88 1.91
C GLY A 219 -9.38 -7.89 1.59
N ARG A 220 -10.12 -7.66 0.51
CA ARG A 220 -11.03 -8.61 -0.08
C ARG A 220 -10.55 -8.98 -1.47
N LEU A 221 -10.05 -10.20 -1.62
CA LEU A 221 -9.61 -10.75 -2.89
C LEU A 221 -10.80 -10.98 -3.83
N VAL A 222 -10.58 -10.87 -5.14
CA VAL A 222 -11.61 -11.18 -6.14
C VAL A 222 -12.09 -12.64 -6.06
N THR A 223 -11.28 -13.53 -5.47
CA THR A 223 -11.63 -14.93 -5.17
C THR A 223 -12.63 -15.08 -4.03
N GLY A 224 -12.94 -13.98 -3.31
CA GLY A 224 -13.86 -13.95 -2.17
C GLY A 224 -13.19 -14.07 -0.80
N GLU A 225 -11.92 -14.41 -0.75
CA GLU A 225 -11.15 -14.53 0.49
C GLU A 225 -10.91 -13.15 1.12
N ARG A 226 -10.95 -13.12 2.46
CA ARG A 226 -10.59 -11.92 3.24
C ARG A 226 -9.21 -12.13 3.84
N VAL A 227 -8.38 -11.10 3.72
CA VAL A 227 -7.02 -11.07 4.25
C VAL A 227 -6.85 -9.86 5.15
N GLN A 228 -5.95 -9.98 6.09
CA GLN A 228 -5.56 -8.89 6.99
C GLN A 228 -4.06 -8.65 6.88
N GLY A 229 -3.66 -7.43 7.10
CA GLY A 229 -2.26 -7.05 7.05
C GLY A 229 -2.00 -5.72 7.70
N THR A 230 -0.75 -5.31 7.63
CA THR A 230 -0.27 -4.05 8.19
C THR A 230 0.38 -3.22 7.09
N LEU A 231 0.10 -1.93 7.05
CA LEU A 231 0.71 -0.99 6.12
C LEU A 231 2.19 -0.80 6.48
N THR A 232 3.08 -1.29 5.63
CA THR A 232 4.53 -1.29 5.88
C THR A 232 5.29 -0.24 5.09
N TYR A 233 4.73 0.20 3.96
CA TYR A 233 5.39 1.17 3.11
C TYR A 233 4.41 2.13 2.44
N ILE A 234 4.79 3.41 2.40
CA ILE A 234 4.13 4.47 1.64
C ILE A 234 5.22 5.16 0.83
N ALA A 235 5.08 5.20 -0.50
CA ALA A 235 6.03 5.89 -1.38
C ALA A 235 6.09 7.39 -1.04
N ARG A 236 7.29 7.96 -1.09
CA ARG A 236 7.50 9.41 -0.87
C ARG A 236 7.37 10.23 -2.14
N ALA A 237 7.38 9.58 -3.29
CA ALA A 237 7.20 10.22 -4.59
C ALA A 237 5.94 9.68 -5.25
N ALA A 238 5.12 10.57 -5.78
CA ALA A 238 3.97 10.19 -6.58
C ALA A 238 4.39 9.67 -7.95
N ASP A 239 3.61 8.76 -8.51
CA ASP A 239 3.69 8.43 -9.91
C ASP A 239 3.24 9.64 -10.74
N ASN A 240 4.07 10.04 -11.70
CA ASN A 240 3.86 11.27 -12.47
C ASN A 240 2.61 11.25 -13.37
N MET A 241 2.16 10.07 -13.78
CA MET A 241 1.01 9.92 -14.67
C MET A 241 -0.30 9.84 -13.91
N SER A 242 -0.34 9.01 -12.87
CA SER A 242 -1.55 8.75 -12.08
C SER A 242 -1.72 9.69 -10.89
N ARG A 243 -0.69 10.46 -10.50
CA ARG A 243 -0.64 11.28 -9.27
C ARG A 243 -1.05 10.51 -8.04
N SER A 244 -0.58 9.28 -7.95
CA SER A 244 -0.88 8.38 -6.84
C SER A 244 0.41 7.90 -6.19
N TYR A 245 0.31 7.49 -4.95
CA TYR A 245 1.42 6.99 -4.16
C TYR A 245 1.30 5.49 -4.00
N ARG A 246 2.39 4.77 -4.30
CA ARG A 246 2.44 3.33 -4.07
C ARG A 246 2.45 3.06 -2.58
N ILE A 247 1.65 2.10 -2.17
CA ILE A 247 1.65 1.53 -0.81
C ILE A 247 1.89 0.03 -0.86
N GLU A 248 2.47 -0.49 0.23
CA GLU A 248 2.66 -1.92 0.42
C GLU A 248 2.17 -2.32 1.81
N VAL A 249 1.41 -3.38 1.83
CA VAL A 249 0.81 -3.97 3.03
C VAL A 249 1.32 -5.39 3.17
N ALA A 250 2.02 -5.69 4.25
CA ALA A 250 2.42 -7.06 4.56
C ALA A 250 1.22 -7.84 5.08
N LEU A 251 0.90 -8.95 4.42
CA LEU A 251 -0.21 -9.81 4.82
C LEU A 251 0.19 -10.72 5.99
N ASN A 252 -0.71 -10.85 6.94
CA ASN A 252 -0.61 -11.78 8.05
C ASN A 252 -1.25 -13.12 7.65
N LEU A 253 -0.50 -13.93 6.89
CA LEU A 253 -0.98 -15.23 6.40
C LEU A 253 -0.67 -16.33 7.41
N GLN A 254 -1.58 -17.31 7.51
CA GLN A 254 -1.32 -18.57 8.17
C GLN A 254 -0.54 -19.52 7.25
N ASP A 255 0.17 -20.48 7.81
CA ASP A 255 1.10 -21.36 7.06
C ASP A 255 0.44 -22.18 5.94
N ASP A 256 -0.86 -22.45 6.06
CA ASP A 256 -1.66 -23.20 5.10
C ASP A 256 -2.36 -22.32 4.06
N GLN A 257 -2.30 -21.01 4.20
CA GLN A 257 -2.98 -20.06 3.33
C GLN A 257 -2.11 -19.73 2.11
N LEU A 258 -2.52 -20.25 0.94
CA LEU A 258 -1.84 -20.04 -0.33
C LEU A 258 -2.52 -18.91 -1.12
N ILE A 259 -1.88 -17.75 -1.17
CA ILE A 259 -2.33 -16.63 -1.99
C ILE A 259 -1.42 -16.50 -3.21
N ARG A 260 -2.01 -16.50 -4.41
CA ARG A 260 -1.27 -16.33 -5.65
C ARG A 260 -0.92 -14.87 -5.87
N GLN A 261 0.21 -14.63 -6.52
CA GLN A 261 0.60 -13.29 -6.98
C GLN A 261 -0.34 -12.82 -8.09
N GLY A 262 -0.61 -11.49 -8.13
CA GLY A 262 -1.38 -10.85 -9.19
C GLY A 262 -2.90 -10.88 -9.00
N VAL A 263 -3.41 -11.41 -7.88
CA VAL A 263 -4.85 -11.43 -7.58
C VAL A 263 -5.32 -10.02 -7.22
N SER A 264 -6.34 -9.53 -7.92
CA SER A 264 -6.95 -8.25 -7.64
C SER A 264 -7.63 -8.23 -6.28
N THR A 265 -7.48 -7.12 -5.57
CA THR A 265 -7.95 -6.97 -4.19
C THR A 265 -8.56 -5.60 -3.99
N GLU A 266 -9.69 -5.54 -3.31
CA GLU A 266 -10.21 -4.33 -2.70
C GLU A 266 -9.62 -4.19 -1.31
N ILE A 267 -8.99 -3.05 -1.03
CA ILE A 267 -8.19 -2.82 0.17
C ILE A 267 -8.84 -1.68 0.95
N GLN A 268 -9.10 -1.90 2.23
CA GLN A 268 -9.56 -0.89 3.17
C GLN A 268 -8.48 -0.68 4.22
N ILE A 269 -8.00 0.54 4.31
CA ILE A 269 -6.92 0.94 5.21
C ILE A 269 -7.55 1.78 6.31
N ALA A 270 -7.35 1.39 7.56
CA ALA A 270 -7.74 2.21 8.69
C ALA A 270 -6.90 3.51 8.66
N ALA A 271 -7.60 4.64 8.62
CA ALA A 271 -7.03 5.98 8.62
C ALA A 271 -7.29 6.65 9.98
N ASN A 272 -7.32 7.98 10.00
CA ASN A 272 -7.48 8.76 11.22
C ASN A 272 -8.73 8.37 12.01
N GLU A 273 -8.58 8.27 13.32
CA GLU A 273 -9.69 8.18 14.26
C GLU A 273 -10.15 9.59 14.64
N SER A 274 -11.45 9.82 14.58
CA SER A 274 -12.08 11.08 15.00
C SER A 274 -13.29 10.82 15.88
N ARG A 275 -13.55 11.73 16.82
CA ARG A 275 -14.81 11.71 17.55
C ARG A 275 -15.90 12.28 16.65
N ALA A 276 -16.90 11.47 16.35
CA ALA A 276 -17.97 11.83 15.43
C ALA A 276 -19.34 11.34 15.94
N HIS A 277 -20.39 11.96 15.46
CA HIS A 277 -21.76 11.59 15.77
C HIS A 277 -22.41 10.93 14.56
N LEU A 278 -23.05 9.79 14.76
CA LEU A 278 -23.89 9.20 13.73
C LEU A 278 -25.24 9.91 13.70
N VAL A 279 -25.49 10.67 12.63
CA VAL A 279 -26.73 11.43 12.47
C VAL A 279 -27.54 10.93 11.28
N PRO A 280 -28.88 10.86 11.39
CA PRO A 280 -29.72 10.51 10.25
C PRO A 280 -29.57 11.53 9.12
N PRO A 281 -29.64 11.13 7.82
CA PRO A 281 -29.56 12.05 6.70
C PRO A 281 -30.59 13.18 6.76
N SER A 282 -31.78 12.89 7.34
CA SER A 282 -32.86 13.85 7.51
C SER A 282 -32.56 14.97 8.49
N SER A 283 -31.56 14.84 9.36
CA SER A 283 -31.21 15.90 10.34
C SER A 283 -30.14 16.87 9.83
N LEU A 284 -29.55 16.59 8.67
CA LEU A 284 -28.65 17.53 8.02
C LEU A 284 -29.45 18.66 7.37
N THR A 285 -29.00 19.88 7.55
CA THR A 285 -29.59 21.09 6.97
C THR A 285 -28.48 22.02 6.48
N MET A 286 -28.83 23.06 5.75
CA MET A 286 -27.87 24.07 5.28
C MET A 286 -28.25 25.44 5.85
N ASP A 287 -27.25 26.25 6.12
CA ASP A 287 -27.45 27.66 6.42
C ASP A 287 -27.64 28.50 5.14
N ASP A 288 -27.89 29.80 5.32
CA ASP A 288 -28.06 30.75 4.21
C ASP A 288 -26.79 30.93 3.35
N GLN A 289 -25.65 30.45 3.82
CA GLN A 289 -24.36 30.46 3.08
C GLN A 289 -24.09 29.15 2.36
N GLY A 290 -25.00 28.16 2.46
CA GLY A 290 -24.87 26.85 1.86
C GLY A 290 -23.93 25.90 2.63
N MET A 291 -23.60 26.21 3.87
CA MET A 291 -22.78 25.36 4.74
C MET A 291 -23.66 24.31 5.41
N VAL A 292 -23.17 23.05 5.37
CA VAL A 292 -23.89 21.93 6.01
C VAL A 292 -23.75 21.99 7.52
N GLY A 293 -24.86 21.75 8.19
CA GLY A 293 -24.91 21.74 9.66
C GLY A 293 -26.05 20.89 10.19
N VAL A 294 -26.16 20.89 11.50
CA VAL A 294 -27.26 20.28 12.25
C VAL A 294 -27.85 21.27 13.23
N LYS A 295 -29.14 21.12 13.51
CA LYS A 295 -29.82 21.88 14.58
C LYS A 295 -29.88 21.03 15.83
N THR A 296 -29.44 21.61 16.93
CA THR A 296 -29.46 20.98 18.27
C THR A 296 -30.27 21.83 19.24
N LEU A 297 -30.55 21.27 20.38
CA LEU A 297 -31.20 21.97 21.51
C LEU A 297 -30.22 22.11 22.66
N ASN A 298 -30.13 23.29 23.23
CA ASN A 298 -29.43 23.50 24.50
C ASN A 298 -30.29 23.10 25.72
N SER A 299 -29.75 23.33 26.92
CA SER A 299 -30.46 23.01 28.19
C SER A 299 -31.82 23.71 28.37
N ASP A 300 -32.02 24.85 27.72
CA ASP A 300 -33.22 25.66 27.80
C ASP A 300 -34.20 25.40 26.64
N ASN A 301 -33.98 24.33 25.86
CA ASN A 301 -34.69 23.98 24.64
C ASN A 301 -34.68 25.09 23.57
N VAL A 302 -33.59 25.84 23.50
CA VAL A 302 -33.36 26.81 22.45
C VAL A 302 -32.56 26.14 21.32
N VAL A 303 -32.97 26.38 20.08
CA VAL A 303 -32.37 25.82 18.88
C VAL A 303 -30.99 26.48 18.62
N GLU A 304 -29.98 25.67 18.47
CA GLU A 304 -28.63 26.08 18.06
C GLU A 304 -28.30 25.43 16.75
N PHE A 305 -27.65 26.19 15.84
CA PHE A 305 -27.13 25.65 14.57
C PHE A 305 -25.61 25.43 14.69
N HIS A 306 -25.17 24.22 14.38
CA HIS A 306 -23.75 23.87 14.37
C HIS A 306 -23.33 23.44 12.97
N HIS A 307 -22.29 24.06 12.46
CA HIS A 307 -21.62 23.58 11.26
C HIS A 307 -20.96 22.25 11.55
N VAL A 308 -21.05 21.30 10.62
CA VAL A 308 -20.45 19.98 10.76
C VAL A 308 -19.68 19.60 9.53
N GLU A 309 -18.64 18.80 9.74
CA GLU A 309 -17.90 18.14 8.69
C GLU A 309 -18.36 16.69 8.57
N ILE A 310 -18.77 16.27 7.37
CA ILE A 310 -19.13 14.87 7.11
C ILE A 310 -17.83 14.09 6.95
N VAL A 311 -17.52 13.21 7.90
CA VAL A 311 -16.29 12.40 7.93
C VAL A 311 -16.49 10.99 7.40
N GLY A 312 -17.74 10.55 7.20
CA GLY A 312 -18.06 9.25 6.62
C GLY A 312 -19.53 8.94 6.56
N GLU A 313 -19.84 7.81 5.97
CA GLU A 313 -21.19 7.25 5.86
C GLU A 313 -21.26 5.93 6.64
N SER A 314 -22.39 5.68 7.30
CA SER A 314 -22.62 4.40 7.97
C SER A 314 -22.91 3.31 6.95
N THR A 315 -22.15 2.22 7.03
CA THR A 315 -22.37 1.01 6.22
C THR A 315 -23.38 0.05 6.87
N ASP A 316 -23.87 0.37 8.08
CA ASP A 316 -24.87 -0.42 8.79
C ASP A 316 -26.27 -0.11 8.24
N MET A 317 -26.87 -1.10 7.58
CA MET A 317 -28.22 -0.98 7.04
C MET A 317 -29.30 -0.81 8.13
N ALA A 318 -29.01 -1.20 9.37
CA ALA A 318 -29.93 -1.02 10.49
C ALA A 318 -29.92 0.42 11.02
N ASN A 319 -28.79 1.12 10.86
CA ASN A 319 -28.61 2.51 11.29
C ASN A 319 -27.98 3.34 10.16
N PRO A 320 -28.73 3.63 9.08
CA PRO A 320 -28.22 4.46 8.00
C PRO A 320 -28.02 5.89 8.47
N GLY A 321 -26.88 6.50 8.15
CA GLY A 321 -26.57 7.86 8.57
C GLY A 321 -25.22 8.34 8.08
N PHE A 322 -24.92 9.58 8.44
CA PHE A 322 -23.62 10.18 8.22
C PHE A 322 -22.90 10.37 9.55
N TRP A 323 -21.63 10.06 9.55
CA TRP A 323 -20.73 10.43 10.64
C TRP A 323 -20.32 11.88 10.46
N VAL A 324 -20.59 12.70 11.46
CA VAL A 324 -20.28 14.13 11.45
C VAL A 324 -19.40 14.50 12.62
N ALA A 325 -18.38 15.31 12.35
CA ALA A 325 -17.48 15.88 13.35
C ALA A 325 -17.76 17.38 13.55
N GLY A 326 -17.15 17.96 14.60
CA GLY A 326 -17.29 19.40 14.91
C GLY A 326 -18.35 19.70 15.97
N LEU A 327 -18.92 18.69 16.64
CA LEU A 327 -19.93 18.83 17.68
C LEU A 327 -19.37 18.51 19.07
N PRO A 328 -19.95 19.05 20.15
CA PRO A 328 -19.66 18.65 21.53
C PRO A 328 -19.94 17.16 21.76
N ASP A 329 -19.30 16.55 22.78
CA ASP A 329 -19.41 15.10 23.05
C ASP A 329 -20.83 14.58 23.23
N GLN A 330 -21.73 15.38 23.78
CA GLN A 330 -23.16 15.07 23.94
C GLN A 330 -24.00 16.21 23.39
N ILE A 331 -24.91 15.87 22.51
CA ILE A 331 -25.83 16.82 21.88
C ILE A 331 -27.27 16.32 21.97
N THR A 332 -28.20 17.24 21.94
CA THR A 332 -29.63 16.95 21.71
C THR A 332 -29.94 17.33 20.27
N LEU A 333 -29.89 16.36 19.36
CA LEU A 333 -30.09 16.55 17.92
C LEU A 333 -31.56 16.64 17.58
N ILE A 334 -31.97 17.63 16.80
CA ILE A 334 -33.31 17.68 16.19
C ILE A 334 -33.34 16.74 14.99
N THR A 335 -34.24 15.76 15.02
CA THR A 335 -34.35 14.72 13.96
C THR A 335 -35.57 14.90 13.06
N LEU A 336 -36.53 15.69 13.46
CA LEU A 336 -37.71 16.07 12.68
C LEU A 336 -38.23 17.44 13.13
N GLY A 337 -38.60 18.28 12.15
CA GLY A 337 -39.06 19.64 12.39
C GLY A 337 -37.96 20.70 12.28
N GLN A 338 -36.73 20.30 11.96
CA GLN A 338 -35.57 21.19 11.82
C GLN A 338 -35.78 22.29 10.77
N GLU A 339 -36.53 22.04 9.70
CA GLU A 339 -36.82 23.04 8.67
C GLU A 339 -37.85 24.12 9.09
N LEU A 340 -38.58 23.86 10.18
CA LEU A 340 -39.64 24.76 10.68
C LEU A 340 -39.16 25.70 11.79
N VAL A 341 -37.91 25.51 12.27
CA VAL A 341 -37.38 26.24 13.42
C VAL A 341 -36.06 26.95 13.06
N PHE A 342 -35.77 28.06 13.72
CA PHE A 342 -34.60 28.89 13.48
C PHE A 342 -33.71 28.92 14.70
N ALA A 343 -32.40 29.17 14.48
CA ALA A 343 -31.44 29.35 15.56
C ALA A 343 -31.88 30.48 16.50
N GLY A 344 -31.79 30.25 17.81
CA GLY A 344 -32.29 31.18 18.87
C GLY A 344 -33.75 31.03 19.22
N GLN A 345 -34.52 30.20 18.53
CA GLN A 345 -35.95 29.96 18.85
C GLN A 345 -36.09 28.94 19.96
N GLN A 346 -36.96 29.21 20.93
CA GLN A 346 -37.34 28.26 21.97
C GLN A 346 -38.44 27.34 21.44
N VAL A 347 -38.31 26.02 21.70
CA VAL A 347 -39.19 24.99 21.15
C VAL A 347 -39.53 23.93 22.19
N ASN A 348 -40.60 23.16 21.97
CA ASN A 348 -40.93 22.00 22.78
C ASN A 348 -40.28 20.75 22.21
N ALA A 349 -39.38 20.09 22.97
CA ALA A 349 -38.69 18.86 22.57
C ALA A 349 -39.56 17.62 22.90
N ASN A 350 -39.81 16.80 21.90
CA ASN A 350 -40.46 15.50 22.06
C ASN A 350 -39.42 14.37 21.87
N PHE A 351 -39.27 13.52 22.92
CA PHE A 351 -38.32 12.41 22.96
C PHE A 351 -39.01 11.03 22.89
N ASP A 352 -40.35 10.97 22.82
CA ASP A 352 -41.14 9.73 23.05
C ASP A 352 -41.06 8.66 21.94
N TRP A 353 -40.34 8.91 20.86
CA TRP A 353 -40.25 7.94 19.74
C TRP A 353 -39.01 7.01 19.76
N ALA A 354 -38.15 7.13 20.76
CA ALA A 354 -36.89 6.35 20.84
C ALA A 354 -37.11 4.86 21.20
N GLN A 355 -38.36 4.38 21.27
CA GLN A 355 -38.71 3.02 21.67
C GLN A 355 -39.50 2.22 20.61
N GLN A 356 -39.41 2.55 19.32
CA GLN A 356 -39.99 1.70 18.27
C GLN A 356 -38.92 1.23 17.29
#